data_a7e4e8e0802de9ac83dd1df3ca8e4df3
#
_entry.id   a7e4e8e0802de9ac83dd1df3ca8e4df3
#
_cell.length_a   1.000
_cell.length_b   1.000
_cell.length_c   1.000
_cell.angle_alpha   90.00
_cell.angle_beta   90.00
_cell.angle_gamma   90.00
#
_symmetry.space_group_name_H-M   'P 1'
#
loop_
_entity.id
_entity.type
_entity.pdbx_description
1 polymer ?
#
loop_
_entity_poly.entity_id
_entity_poly.type
_entity_poly.pdbx_seq_one_letter_code
_entity_poly.pdbx_strand_id
1 'polypeptide(L)'
;DLSDHRIWRSELVQGNYHPLAAGQLAEYLAQTLFHTSDFYQSAQQKKAEVRRFTNPELCQITEDLFFTDPYIDHERNQFEAALLPQVQALREDAPLKLAVAGLKHRFLTKAEALLHGDIHSGSIFVAEGRLKAIDAEFGFYGPIGFDIGTALGNLLLNYCGLPGLFGPRD
;
A
#
# COMPACT_ATOMS: atom_id res chain seq x y z
N ASP A 1 21.38 9.34 6.84
CA ASP A 1 21.46 10.41 5.86
C ASP A 1 20.77 9.98 4.56
N LEU A 2 19.92 10.85 4.01
CA LEU A 2 19.18 10.64 2.76
C LEU A 2 19.54 11.69 1.71
N SER A 3 20.59 12.47 1.91
CA SER A 3 20.95 13.60 1.04
C SER A 3 21.21 13.20 -0.41
N ASP A 4 21.62 11.97 -0.65
CA ASP A 4 21.87 11.39 -1.97
C ASP A 4 20.71 10.55 -2.53
N HIS A 5 19.61 10.45 -1.78
CA HIS A 5 18.43 9.70 -2.18
C HIS A 5 17.39 10.60 -2.82
N ARG A 6 16.56 10.02 -3.67
CA ARG A 6 15.39 10.64 -4.30
C ARG A 6 14.13 9.84 -4.00
N ILE A 7 12.98 10.51 -3.96
CA ILE A 7 11.69 9.83 -3.82
C ILE A 7 11.43 8.98 -5.07
N TRP A 8 11.20 7.70 -4.91
CA TRP A 8 11.02 6.78 -6.04
C TRP A 8 9.85 7.16 -6.95
N ARG A 9 8.75 7.67 -6.39
CA ARG A 9 7.63 8.19 -7.17
C ARG A 9 8.06 9.27 -8.17
N SER A 10 8.89 10.21 -7.74
CA SER A 10 9.39 11.28 -8.62
C SER A 10 10.25 10.72 -9.74
N GLU A 11 11.09 9.74 -9.45
CA GLU A 11 11.93 9.07 -10.45
C GLU A 11 11.08 8.29 -11.48
N LEU A 12 10.08 7.53 -11.00
CA LEU A 12 9.17 6.78 -11.87
C LEU A 12 8.35 7.71 -12.81
N VAL A 13 7.86 8.83 -12.29
CA VAL A 13 7.11 9.82 -13.11
C VAL A 13 8.00 10.46 -14.17
N GLN A 14 9.30 10.66 -13.87
CA GLN A 14 10.29 11.21 -14.82
C GLN A 14 10.81 10.13 -15.78
N GLY A 15 10.43 8.86 -15.62
CA GLY A 15 10.91 7.75 -16.44
C GLY A 15 12.30 7.27 -16.06
N ASN A 16 12.83 7.66 -14.91
CA ASN A 16 14.11 7.20 -14.42
C ASN A 16 14.01 5.76 -13.89
N TYR A 17 14.85 4.87 -14.41
CA TYR A 17 14.83 3.46 -14.07
C TYR A 17 15.90 3.11 -13.01
N HIS A 18 15.46 2.48 -11.95
CA HIS A 18 16.31 1.95 -10.88
C HIS A 18 16.23 0.41 -10.87
N PRO A 19 17.13 -0.30 -11.55
CA PRO A 19 17.00 -1.74 -11.84
C PRO A 19 16.97 -2.62 -10.60
N LEU A 20 17.55 -2.19 -9.49
CA LEU A 20 17.60 -2.97 -8.25
C LEU A 20 16.45 -2.64 -7.29
N ALA A 21 15.69 -1.55 -7.51
CA ALA A 21 14.72 -1.06 -6.55
C ALA A 21 13.60 -2.06 -6.25
N ALA A 22 13.05 -2.73 -7.27
CA ALA A 22 11.99 -3.72 -7.07
C ALA A 22 12.47 -4.92 -6.25
N GLY A 23 13.68 -5.44 -6.53
CA GLY A 23 14.28 -6.53 -5.76
C GLY A 23 14.58 -6.13 -4.31
N GLN A 24 15.09 -4.91 -4.10
CA GLN A 24 15.36 -4.39 -2.75
C GLN A 24 14.08 -4.14 -1.95
N LEU A 25 13.00 -3.66 -2.60
CA LEU A 25 11.69 -3.54 -1.95
C LEU A 25 11.13 -4.92 -1.57
N ALA A 26 11.24 -5.90 -2.47
CA ALA A 26 10.82 -7.27 -2.18
C ALA A 26 11.60 -7.88 -1.02
N GLU A 27 12.91 -7.67 -0.95
CA GLU A 27 13.75 -8.11 0.17
C GLU A 27 13.33 -7.41 1.47
N TYR A 28 13.14 -6.10 1.46
CA TYR A 28 12.67 -5.36 2.62
C TYR A 28 11.35 -5.93 3.15
N LEU A 29 10.35 -6.11 2.28
CA LEU A 29 9.05 -6.68 2.67
C LEU A 29 9.19 -8.12 3.17
N ALA A 30 9.97 -8.96 2.49
CA ALA A 30 10.20 -10.33 2.90
C ALA A 30 10.81 -10.41 4.31
N GLN A 31 11.83 -9.61 4.59
CA GLN A 31 12.49 -9.59 5.89
C GLN A 31 11.58 -9.05 7.00
N THR A 32 10.94 -7.91 6.78
CA THR A 32 10.07 -7.29 7.80
C THR A 32 8.86 -8.17 8.12
N LEU A 33 8.16 -8.63 7.10
CA LEU A 33 6.94 -9.43 7.26
C LEU A 33 7.24 -10.83 7.84
N PHE A 34 8.31 -11.49 7.39
CA PHE A 34 8.67 -12.82 7.90
C PHE A 34 9.08 -12.77 9.37
N HIS A 35 10.03 -11.90 9.74
CA HIS A 35 10.58 -11.87 11.09
C HIS A 35 9.58 -11.37 12.16
N THR A 36 8.48 -10.77 11.76
CA THR A 36 7.40 -10.34 12.65
C THR A 36 6.17 -11.26 12.63
N SER A 37 6.19 -12.29 11.79
CA SER A 37 5.07 -13.22 11.60
C SER A 37 5.07 -14.40 12.56
N ASP A 38 3.97 -15.17 12.52
CA ASP A 38 3.83 -16.46 13.23
C ASP A 38 4.81 -17.52 12.74
N PHE A 39 5.40 -17.35 11.56
CA PHE A 39 6.41 -18.27 11.02
C PHE A 39 7.76 -18.14 11.72
N TYR A 40 8.01 -17.01 12.37
CA TYR A 40 9.29 -16.71 13.00
C TYR A 40 9.18 -16.50 14.51
N GLN A 41 8.19 -15.73 14.97
CA GLN A 41 8.06 -15.36 16.37
C GLN A 41 7.35 -16.47 17.19
N SER A 42 7.75 -16.61 18.45
CA SER A 42 6.96 -17.39 19.41
C SER A 42 5.61 -16.72 19.67
N ALA A 43 4.60 -17.50 20.04
CA ALA A 43 3.27 -16.97 20.36
C ALA A 43 3.29 -15.89 21.46
N GLN A 44 4.20 -16.01 22.43
CA GLN A 44 4.35 -15.03 23.50
C GLN A 44 4.90 -13.71 22.99
N GLN A 45 5.97 -13.76 22.18
CA GLN A 45 6.58 -12.58 21.57
C GLN A 45 5.57 -11.87 20.68
N LYS A 46 4.91 -12.59 19.77
CA LYS A 46 3.93 -12.02 18.87
C LYS A 46 2.79 -11.33 19.60
N LYS A 47 2.21 -11.96 20.63
CA LYS A 47 1.14 -11.35 21.42
C LYS A 47 1.58 -10.05 22.10
N ALA A 48 2.84 -9.98 22.56
CA ALA A 48 3.39 -8.77 23.16
C ALA A 48 3.54 -7.64 22.10
N GLU A 49 4.05 -7.97 20.92
CA GLU A 49 4.21 -7.01 19.83
C GLU A 49 2.85 -6.56 19.24
N VAL A 50 1.89 -7.47 19.04
CA VAL A 50 0.51 -7.10 18.62
C VAL A 50 -0.09 -6.09 19.58
N ARG A 51 0.07 -6.29 20.90
CA ARG A 51 -0.41 -5.35 21.91
C ARG A 51 0.28 -3.98 21.82
N ARG A 52 1.56 -3.96 21.42
CA ARG A 52 2.37 -2.73 21.30
C ARG A 52 2.02 -1.93 20.05
N PHE A 53 1.70 -2.61 18.96
CA PHE A 53 1.46 -2.01 17.64
C PHE A 53 0.00 -2.19 17.21
N THR A 54 -0.94 -1.57 17.92
CA THR A 54 -2.38 -1.59 17.59
C THR A 54 -2.80 -0.44 16.66
N ASN A 55 -2.23 0.73 16.84
CA ASN A 55 -2.36 1.95 16.01
C ASN A 55 -3.78 2.26 15.51
N PRO A 56 -4.79 2.37 16.39
CA PRO A 56 -6.19 2.40 15.98
C PRO A 56 -6.57 3.65 15.17
N GLU A 57 -5.97 4.80 15.46
CA GLU A 57 -6.29 6.07 14.81
C GLU A 57 -5.87 6.06 13.33
N LEU A 58 -4.65 5.60 13.03
CA LEU A 58 -4.15 5.54 11.66
C LEU A 58 -4.75 4.36 10.90
N CYS A 59 -5.03 3.23 11.56
CA CYS A 59 -5.81 2.14 10.97
C CYS A 59 -7.18 2.61 10.50
N GLN A 60 -7.88 3.45 11.28
CA GLN A 60 -9.19 4.00 10.90
C GLN A 60 -9.10 4.82 9.60
N ILE A 61 -8.04 5.62 9.43
CA ILE A 61 -7.81 6.38 8.19
C ILE A 61 -7.67 5.44 7.00
N THR A 62 -6.89 4.38 7.15
CA THR A 62 -6.72 3.36 6.09
C THR A 62 -8.03 2.64 5.80
N GLU A 63 -8.81 2.26 6.82
CA GLU A 63 -10.11 1.62 6.65
C GLU A 63 -11.08 2.48 5.84
N ASP A 64 -11.09 3.78 6.09
CA ASP A 64 -11.92 4.72 5.36
C ASP A 64 -11.45 4.88 3.92
N LEU A 65 -10.19 5.23 3.72
CA LEU A 65 -9.67 5.60 2.41
C LEU A 65 -9.52 4.42 1.44
N PHE A 66 -9.27 3.20 1.94
CA PHE A 66 -9.07 2.02 1.10
C PHE A 66 -10.33 1.16 0.96
N PHE A 67 -11.12 1.02 2.02
CA PHE A 67 -12.17 0.00 2.07
C PHE A 67 -13.58 0.58 2.18
N THR A 68 -13.73 1.90 2.31
CA THR A 68 -15.05 2.52 2.51
C THR A 68 -15.35 3.59 1.48
N ASP A 69 -14.62 4.71 1.52
CA ASP A 69 -14.95 5.91 0.74
C ASP A 69 -15.00 5.70 -0.77
N PRO A 70 -14.09 4.93 -1.40
CA PRO A 70 -14.14 4.74 -2.86
C PRO A 70 -15.43 4.08 -3.36
N TYR A 71 -16.12 3.33 -2.48
CA TYR A 71 -17.28 2.50 -2.83
C TYR A 71 -18.62 3.13 -2.46
N ILE A 72 -18.61 4.36 -1.96
CA ILE A 72 -19.81 5.15 -1.62
C ILE A 72 -19.67 6.57 -2.15
N ASP A 73 -20.76 7.35 -2.11
CA ASP A 73 -20.66 8.79 -2.32
C ASP A 73 -20.17 9.47 -1.04
N HIS A 74 -18.96 10.02 -1.10
CA HIS A 74 -18.29 10.62 0.06
C HIS A 74 -17.53 11.88 -0.35
N GLU A 75 -17.53 12.92 0.48
CA GLU A 75 -16.91 14.22 0.22
C GLU A 75 -15.38 14.18 0.00
N ARG A 76 -14.71 13.18 0.57
CA ARG A 76 -13.25 12.96 0.38
C ARG A 76 -12.90 12.39 -1.00
N ASN A 77 -13.87 11.88 -1.74
CA ASN A 77 -13.61 11.29 -3.05
C ASN A 77 -13.32 12.38 -4.09
N GLN A 78 -12.16 12.29 -4.72
CA GLN A 78 -11.76 13.19 -5.79
C GLN A 78 -11.46 12.39 -7.06
N PHE A 79 -12.07 12.77 -8.17
CA PHE A 79 -11.87 12.16 -9.49
C PHE A 79 -12.22 13.16 -10.59
N GLU A 80 -11.65 12.96 -11.77
CA GLU A 80 -11.97 13.75 -12.94
C GLU A 80 -13.43 13.55 -13.36
N ALA A 81 -14.13 14.62 -13.75
CA ALA A 81 -15.55 14.55 -14.12
C ALA A 81 -15.84 13.53 -15.23
N ALA A 82 -14.91 13.34 -16.16
CA ALA A 82 -15.01 12.35 -17.22
C ALA A 82 -15.08 10.90 -16.72
N LEU A 83 -14.65 10.62 -15.48
CA LEU A 83 -14.68 9.28 -14.86
C LEU A 83 -15.97 8.99 -14.10
N LEU A 84 -16.93 9.93 -14.06
CA LEU A 84 -18.17 9.75 -13.31
C LEU A 84 -18.92 8.45 -13.65
N PRO A 85 -19.06 8.03 -14.93
CA PRO A 85 -19.73 6.76 -15.24
C PRO A 85 -19.01 5.54 -14.65
N GLN A 86 -17.68 5.52 -14.66
CA GLN A 86 -16.88 4.43 -14.09
C GLN A 86 -16.98 4.41 -12.56
N VAL A 87 -16.98 5.59 -11.92
CA VAL A 87 -17.15 5.71 -10.48
C VAL A 87 -18.54 5.21 -10.06
N GLN A 88 -19.59 5.55 -10.80
CA GLN A 88 -20.93 5.05 -10.55
C GLN A 88 -21.01 3.53 -10.69
N ALA A 89 -20.47 2.97 -11.77
CA ALA A 89 -20.41 1.53 -11.97
C ALA A 89 -19.69 0.80 -10.81
N LEU A 90 -18.57 1.35 -10.31
CA LEU A 90 -17.84 0.82 -9.17
C LEU A 90 -18.68 0.87 -7.88
N ARG A 91 -19.42 1.96 -7.65
CA ARG A 91 -20.28 2.13 -6.47
C ARG A 91 -21.53 1.24 -6.49
N GLU A 92 -21.98 0.85 -7.66
CA GLU A 92 -23.14 -0.05 -7.86
C GLU A 92 -22.76 -1.53 -7.91
N ASP A 93 -21.48 -1.87 -8.03
CA ASP A 93 -21.00 -3.25 -8.08
C ASP A 93 -21.08 -3.93 -6.71
N ALA A 94 -22.21 -4.59 -6.45
CA ALA A 94 -22.46 -5.29 -5.20
C ALA A 94 -21.48 -6.46 -4.93
N PRO A 95 -21.12 -7.31 -5.92
CA PRO A 95 -20.06 -8.32 -5.75
C PRO A 95 -18.72 -7.72 -5.33
N LEU A 96 -18.28 -6.63 -5.96
CA LEU A 96 -17.05 -5.93 -5.60
C LEU A 96 -17.11 -5.41 -4.15
N LYS A 97 -18.21 -4.74 -3.79
CA LYS A 97 -18.41 -4.20 -2.42
C LYS A 97 -18.37 -5.29 -1.36
N LEU A 98 -18.95 -6.46 -1.66
CA LEU A 98 -18.89 -7.61 -0.75
C LEU A 98 -17.46 -8.16 -0.61
N ALA A 99 -16.70 -8.24 -1.68
CA ALA A 99 -15.28 -8.65 -1.65
C ALA A 99 -14.44 -7.66 -0.83
N VAL A 100 -14.65 -6.36 -1.04
CA VAL A 100 -13.97 -5.28 -0.28
C VAL A 100 -14.32 -5.33 1.21
N ALA A 101 -15.58 -5.57 1.55
CA ALA A 101 -16.00 -5.75 2.95
C ALA A 101 -15.29 -6.95 3.61
N GLY A 102 -15.08 -8.03 2.86
CA GLY A 102 -14.27 -9.18 3.30
C GLY A 102 -12.80 -8.81 3.54
N LEU A 103 -12.22 -7.98 2.66
CA LEU A 103 -10.85 -7.48 2.85
C LEU A 103 -10.74 -6.54 4.05
N LYS A 104 -11.71 -5.62 4.22
CA LYS A 104 -11.79 -4.77 5.41
C LYS A 104 -11.86 -5.58 6.69
N HIS A 105 -12.70 -6.64 6.71
CA HIS A 105 -12.80 -7.53 7.86
C HIS A 105 -11.46 -8.22 8.17
N ARG A 106 -10.73 -8.67 7.15
CA ARG A 106 -9.38 -9.24 7.32
C ARG A 106 -8.38 -8.21 7.85
N PHE A 107 -8.42 -6.99 7.33
CA PHE A 107 -7.59 -5.89 7.80
C PHE A 107 -7.79 -5.63 9.30
N LEU A 108 -9.04 -5.63 9.77
CA LEU A 108 -9.42 -5.43 11.17
C LEU A 108 -9.04 -6.59 12.09
N THR A 109 -9.00 -7.82 11.58
CA THR A 109 -9.00 -9.02 12.44
C THR A 109 -7.75 -9.89 12.31
N LYS A 110 -6.95 -9.73 11.25
CA LYS A 110 -5.78 -10.57 10.99
C LYS A 110 -4.48 -9.88 11.40
N ALA A 111 -3.90 -10.34 12.49
CA ALA A 111 -2.60 -9.88 12.98
C ALA A 111 -1.49 -10.83 12.50
N GLU A 112 -1.22 -10.90 11.19
CA GLU A 112 -0.29 -11.86 10.59
C GLU A 112 1.17 -11.44 10.75
N ALA A 113 1.50 -10.16 10.51
CA ALA A 113 2.84 -9.60 10.67
C ALA A 113 2.76 -8.10 11.00
N LEU A 114 3.86 -7.51 11.44
CA LEU A 114 3.99 -6.06 11.57
C LEU A 114 4.15 -5.45 10.19
N LEU A 115 3.15 -4.70 9.76
CA LEU A 115 3.12 -4.00 8.48
C LEU A 115 3.85 -2.65 8.58
N HIS A 116 4.30 -2.14 7.46
CA HIS A 116 4.62 -0.73 7.28
C HIS A 116 3.32 0.12 7.32
N GLY A 117 2.25 -0.41 6.76
CA GLY A 117 0.91 0.15 6.76
C GLY A 117 0.64 1.22 5.69
N ASP A 118 1.69 1.79 5.09
CA ASP A 118 1.60 2.77 4.00
C ASP A 118 2.79 2.66 3.03
N ILE A 119 3.06 1.46 2.52
CA ILE A 119 4.17 1.20 1.60
C ILE A 119 3.79 1.54 0.16
N HIS A 120 4.29 2.63 -0.35
CA HIS A 120 4.08 3.09 -1.72
C HIS A 120 5.33 3.79 -2.27
N SER A 121 5.40 4.10 -3.56
CA SER A 121 6.58 4.73 -4.18
C SER A 121 6.94 6.11 -3.59
N GLY A 122 6.01 6.78 -2.90
CA GLY A 122 6.26 8.03 -2.19
C GLY A 122 6.94 7.87 -0.83
N SER A 123 6.76 6.70 -0.17
CA SER A 123 7.44 6.34 1.07
C SER A 123 8.75 5.55 0.84
N ILE A 124 9.19 5.46 -0.41
CA ILE A 124 10.43 4.81 -0.81
C ILE A 124 11.42 5.83 -1.36
N PHE A 125 12.63 5.78 -0.83
CA PHE A 125 13.78 6.55 -1.29
C PHE A 125 14.76 5.65 -2.01
N VAL A 126 15.23 6.07 -3.18
CA VAL A 126 16.19 5.35 -4.01
C VAL A 126 17.45 6.17 -4.23
N ALA A 127 18.59 5.50 -4.23
CA ALA A 127 19.88 6.00 -4.68
C ALA A 127 20.57 4.93 -5.52
N GLU A 128 21.78 5.19 -6.01
CA GLU A 128 22.52 4.18 -6.77
C GLU A 128 22.72 2.89 -5.95
N GLY A 129 22.04 1.82 -6.38
CA GLY A 129 22.11 0.51 -5.75
C GLY A 129 21.53 0.41 -4.33
N ARG A 130 20.76 1.41 -3.87
CA ARG A 130 20.23 1.46 -2.49
C ARG A 130 18.77 1.89 -2.47
N LEU A 131 18.00 1.27 -1.57
CA LEU A 131 16.62 1.61 -1.28
C LEU A 131 16.42 1.77 0.23
N LYS A 132 15.58 2.73 0.61
CA LYS A 132 15.11 2.89 1.99
C LYS A 132 13.62 3.15 2.01
N ALA A 133 12.90 2.39 2.83
CA ALA A 133 11.52 2.71 3.23
C ALA A 133 11.56 3.68 4.40
N ILE A 134 10.65 4.64 4.38
CA ILE A 134 10.49 5.66 5.41
C ILE A 134 9.00 5.78 5.76
N ASP A 135 8.71 6.48 6.84
CA ASP A 135 7.36 6.89 7.20
C ASP A 135 6.44 5.72 7.59
N ALA A 136 6.95 4.82 8.43
CA ALA A 136 6.21 3.67 8.92
C ALA A 136 5.26 4.01 10.09
N GLU A 137 4.73 5.24 10.13
CA GLU A 137 3.84 5.68 11.21
C GLU A 137 2.50 4.93 11.25
N PHE A 138 2.06 4.43 10.08
CA PHE A 138 0.88 3.56 9.95
C PHE A 138 1.11 2.12 10.40
N GLY A 139 2.29 1.80 10.93
CA GLY A 139 2.67 0.44 11.32
C GLY A 139 1.75 -0.16 12.37
N PHE A 140 1.21 -1.35 12.08
CA PHE A 140 0.39 -2.16 12.98
C PHE A 140 0.50 -3.65 12.61
N TYR A 141 0.03 -4.54 13.48
CA TYR A 141 -0.08 -5.95 13.12
C TYR A 141 -1.33 -6.18 12.28
N GLY A 142 -1.12 -6.48 11.00
CA GLY A 142 -2.18 -6.66 10.00
C GLY A 142 -1.92 -7.82 9.05
N PRO A 143 -2.77 -7.98 8.01
CA PRO A 143 -2.63 -9.04 7.02
C PRO A 143 -1.44 -8.76 6.09
N ILE A 144 -0.53 -9.71 5.93
CA ILE A 144 0.70 -9.62 5.10
C ILE A 144 0.40 -9.11 3.68
N GLY A 145 -0.73 -9.56 3.10
CA GLY A 145 -1.14 -9.17 1.75
C GLY A 145 -1.43 -7.68 1.58
N PHE A 146 -1.62 -6.90 2.65
CA PHE A 146 -1.89 -5.48 2.55
C PHE A 146 -0.66 -4.72 2.03
N ASP A 147 0.49 -4.82 2.69
CA ASP A 147 1.72 -4.14 2.26
C ASP A 147 2.18 -4.61 0.87
N ILE A 148 2.11 -5.92 0.60
CA ILE A 148 2.45 -6.46 -0.71
C ILE A 148 1.50 -5.89 -1.78
N GLY A 149 0.21 -5.86 -1.51
CA GLY A 149 -0.82 -5.35 -2.42
C GLY A 149 -0.68 -3.86 -2.70
N THR A 150 -0.41 -3.04 -1.68
CA THR A 150 -0.21 -1.59 -1.84
C THR A 150 1.06 -1.28 -2.62
N ALA A 151 2.16 -1.98 -2.36
CA ALA A 151 3.39 -1.84 -3.12
C ALA A 151 3.19 -2.17 -4.61
N LEU A 152 2.61 -3.34 -4.91
CA LEU A 152 2.33 -3.77 -6.29
C LEU A 152 1.31 -2.86 -6.98
N GLY A 153 0.21 -2.52 -6.31
CA GLY A 153 -0.84 -1.65 -6.83
C GLY A 153 -0.31 -0.28 -7.20
N ASN A 154 0.57 0.29 -6.38
CA ASN A 154 1.18 1.58 -6.66
C ASN A 154 2.09 1.55 -7.90
N LEU A 155 2.87 0.48 -8.10
CA LEU A 155 3.67 0.30 -9.31
C LEU A 155 2.81 0.09 -10.55
N LEU A 156 1.71 -0.67 -10.44
CA LEU A 156 0.75 -0.87 -11.53
C LEU A 156 0.06 0.45 -11.93
N LEU A 157 -0.34 1.26 -10.96
CA LEU A 157 -0.92 2.58 -11.23
C LEU A 157 0.08 3.49 -11.96
N ASN A 158 1.34 3.49 -11.56
CA ASN A 158 2.38 4.22 -12.29
C ASN A 158 2.54 3.68 -13.72
N TYR A 159 2.63 2.38 -13.89
CA TYR A 159 2.73 1.73 -15.20
C TYR A 159 1.55 2.11 -16.11
N CYS A 160 0.33 2.01 -15.63
CA CYS A 160 -0.87 2.42 -16.38
C CYS A 160 -0.90 3.93 -16.68
N GLY A 161 -0.19 4.73 -15.92
CA GLY A 161 -0.04 6.17 -16.12
C GLY A 161 0.98 6.58 -17.19
N LEU A 162 1.83 5.66 -17.66
CA LEU A 162 2.89 6.01 -18.62
C LEU A 162 2.31 6.37 -19.99
N PRO A 163 2.79 7.47 -20.60
CA PRO A 163 2.36 7.88 -21.96
C PRO A 163 2.66 6.79 -22.99
N GLY A 164 1.70 6.55 -23.90
CA GLY A 164 1.88 5.67 -25.06
C GLY A 164 1.62 4.19 -24.82
N LEU A 165 1.39 3.72 -23.57
CA LEU A 165 1.08 2.32 -23.29
C LEU A 165 -0.29 1.89 -23.83
N PHE A 166 -1.26 2.80 -23.87
CA PHE A 166 -2.63 2.53 -24.30
C PHE A 166 -3.07 3.37 -25.53
N GLY A 167 -2.11 3.88 -26.31
CA GLY A 167 -2.35 4.74 -27.48
C GLY A 167 -2.53 6.20 -27.10
N PRO A 168 -2.76 7.09 -28.09
CA PRO A 168 -3.03 8.49 -27.82
C PRO A 168 -4.27 8.61 -26.94
N ARG A 169 -4.15 9.35 -25.85
CA ARG A 169 -5.29 9.78 -25.05
C ARG A 169 -5.88 11.00 -25.77
N ASP A 170 -6.91 10.78 -26.56
CA ASP A 170 -7.73 11.85 -27.11
C ASP A 170 -8.51 12.55 -26.01
#